data_69c76bb7534522672e0048a82d0d0a1d
#
_entry.id   69c76bb7534522672e0048a82d0d0a1d
#
_cell.length_a   1.000
_cell.length_b   1.000
_cell.length_c   1.000
_cell.angle_alpha   90.00
_cell.angle_beta   90.00
_cell.angle_gamma   90.00
#
_symmetry.space_group_name_H-M   'P 1'
#
loop_
_entity.id
_entity.type
_entity.pdbx_description
1 polymer ?
#
loop_
_entity_poly.entity_id
_entity_poly.type
_entity_poly.pdbx_seq_one_letter_code
_entity_poly.pdbx_strand_id
1 'polypeptide(L)'
;MEGKDGAGAASSPFTAMFEQFKSELDEHHDRRERIIKASRDITAASKKIVRTLGNPIPPNIVKNNKQYYETIFAQFSSVSDDLQGLNAHRYARQISGGCQEWMEAVSFEHYLTTASIVSYEDAAILLRKNSEGRGVELSLEDYILGIFDMTGELMRFAITSMATSGALPGLSQGPNAGGERNVLNDMRALRSALEALHAGNGPFAKDVGKKMDVMRSSVEKVEKSLYGLVVRGAERPKGWMPDTETTSRAVAVDS
;
A
#
# COMPACT_ATOMS: atom_id res chain seq x y z
N MET A 1 -72.46 -21.92 12.99
CA MET A 1 -71.48 -20.98 12.40
C MET A 1 -70.20 -21.19 13.14
N GLU A 2 -69.37 -22.00 12.51
CA GLU A 2 -68.11 -22.47 13.12
C GLU A 2 -66.99 -21.46 12.88
N GLY A 3 -66.42 -20.98 13.98
CA GLY A 3 -65.19 -20.21 13.99
C GLY A 3 -64.04 -21.18 13.71
N LYS A 4 -63.33 -20.96 12.63
CA LYS A 4 -62.01 -21.59 12.36
C LYS A 4 -60.99 -20.95 13.31
N ASP A 5 -60.69 -21.64 14.36
CA ASP A 5 -59.48 -21.41 15.15
C ASP A 5 -58.26 -21.64 14.29
N GLY A 6 -57.52 -20.53 14.03
CA GLY A 6 -56.20 -20.63 13.38
C GLY A 6 -55.24 -21.30 14.36
N ALA A 7 -54.99 -22.58 14.16
CA ALA A 7 -53.94 -23.30 14.85
C ALA A 7 -52.61 -22.61 14.56
N GLY A 8 -52.09 -21.89 15.58
CA GLY A 8 -50.72 -21.40 15.56
C GLY A 8 -49.77 -22.57 15.32
N ALA A 9 -49.09 -22.57 14.19
CA ALA A 9 -48.09 -23.57 13.90
C ALA A 9 -47.08 -23.58 15.05
N ALA A 10 -47.00 -24.66 15.82
CA ALA A 10 -46.02 -24.85 16.87
C ALA A 10 -44.63 -24.68 16.22
N SER A 11 -43.91 -23.60 16.61
CA SER A 11 -42.58 -23.34 16.10
C SER A 11 -41.69 -24.52 16.46
N SER A 12 -41.04 -25.09 15.46
CA SER A 12 -40.07 -26.19 15.67
C SER A 12 -39.02 -25.75 16.73
N PRO A 13 -38.59 -26.62 17.65
CA PRO A 13 -37.56 -26.27 18.63
C PRO A 13 -36.24 -25.84 17.99
N PHE A 14 -36.06 -26.14 16.70
CA PHE A 14 -34.89 -25.71 15.92
C PHE A 14 -35.02 -24.26 15.38
N THR A 15 -36.25 -23.72 15.27
CA THR A 15 -36.48 -22.39 14.67
C THR A 15 -35.71 -21.31 15.40
N ALA A 16 -35.78 -21.26 16.74
CA ALA A 16 -35.06 -20.28 17.55
C ALA A 16 -33.53 -20.37 17.38
N MET A 17 -33.01 -21.61 17.29
CA MET A 17 -31.58 -21.84 17.08
C MET A 17 -31.14 -21.32 15.69
N PHE A 18 -31.90 -21.60 14.64
CA PHE A 18 -31.59 -21.11 13.31
C PHE A 18 -31.77 -19.59 13.16
N GLU A 19 -32.73 -19.00 13.85
CA GLU A 19 -32.89 -17.54 13.91
C GLU A 19 -31.68 -16.87 14.57
N GLN A 20 -31.15 -17.47 15.65
CA GLN A 20 -29.91 -17.00 16.28
C GLN A 20 -28.73 -17.08 15.33
N PHE A 21 -28.52 -18.23 14.67
CA PHE A 21 -27.43 -18.39 13.69
C PHE A 21 -27.55 -17.41 12.53
N LYS A 22 -28.77 -17.19 12.04
CA LYS A 22 -29.02 -16.18 11.00
C LYS A 22 -28.62 -14.78 11.48
N SER A 23 -29.03 -14.38 12.68
CA SER A 23 -28.67 -13.08 13.26
C SER A 23 -27.15 -12.90 13.38
N GLU A 24 -26.42 -13.94 13.84
CA GLU A 24 -24.97 -13.90 13.94
C GLU A 24 -24.32 -13.79 12.56
N LEU A 25 -24.81 -14.51 11.55
CA LEU A 25 -24.30 -14.46 10.18
C LEU A 25 -24.57 -13.09 9.54
N ASP A 26 -25.74 -12.52 9.75
CA ASP A 26 -26.11 -11.20 9.25
C ASP A 26 -25.18 -10.12 9.88
N GLU A 27 -24.94 -10.20 11.21
CA GLU A 27 -23.99 -9.30 11.87
C GLU A 27 -22.56 -9.41 11.32
N HIS A 28 -22.08 -10.63 11.08
CA HIS A 28 -20.77 -10.86 10.49
C HIS A 28 -20.69 -10.36 9.06
N HIS A 29 -21.76 -10.51 8.28
CA HIS A 29 -21.85 -9.99 6.93
C HIS A 29 -21.77 -8.46 6.92
N ASP A 30 -22.57 -7.79 7.73
CA ASP A 30 -22.60 -6.33 7.84
C ASP A 30 -21.25 -5.75 8.28
N ARG A 31 -20.63 -6.38 9.27
CA ARG A 31 -19.29 -6.01 9.76
C ARG A 31 -18.25 -6.15 8.65
N ARG A 32 -18.26 -7.26 7.94
CA ARG A 32 -17.36 -7.51 6.81
C ARG A 32 -17.52 -6.45 5.71
N GLU A 33 -18.74 -6.10 5.36
CA GLU A 33 -19.01 -5.09 4.32
C GLU A 33 -18.56 -3.70 4.75
N ARG A 34 -18.76 -3.30 6.02
CA ARG A 34 -18.23 -2.03 6.55
C ARG A 34 -16.70 -1.97 6.44
N ILE A 35 -16.01 -3.04 6.84
CA ILE A 35 -14.54 -3.11 6.78
C ILE A 35 -14.04 -3.05 5.33
N ILE A 36 -14.65 -3.78 4.40
CA ILE A 36 -14.31 -3.74 2.98
C ILE A 36 -14.48 -2.33 2.41
N LYS A 37 -15.60 -1.66 2.74
CA LYS A 37 -15.84 -0.29 2.30
C LYS A 37 -14.77 0.66 2.83
N ALA A 38 -14.48 0.63 4.12
CA ALA A 38 -13.42 1.43 4.72
C ALA A 38 -12.05 1.17 4.08
N SER A 39 -11.69 -0.10 3.84
CA SER A 39 -10.45 -0.47 3.15
C SER A 39 -10.35 0.12 1.74
N ARG A 40 -11.44 0.13 0.98
CA ARG A 40 -11.48 0.76 -0.37
C ARG A 40 -11.33 2.27 -0.32
N ASP A 41 -11.96 2.92 0.66
CA ASP A 41 -11.87 4.38 0.82
C ASP A 41 -10.46 4.80 1.27
N ILE A 42 -9.83 4.02 2.17
CA ILE A 42 -8.41 4.18 2.55
C ILE A 42 -7.51 4.05 1.32
N THR A 43 -7.68 2.98 0.54
CA THR A 43 -6.92 2.76 -0.72
C THR A 43 -7.07 3.95 -1.66
N ALA A 44 -8.29 4.44 -1.87
CA ALA A 44 -8.54 5.57 -2.78
C ALA A 44 -7.87 6.87 -2.30
N ALA A 45 -7.89 7.15 -1.00
CA ALA A 45 -7.25 8.32 -0.42
C ALA A 45 -5.71 8.20 -0.45
N SER A 46 -5.15 7.02 -0.15
CA SER A 46 -3.72 6.74 -0.20
C SER A 46 -3.16 6.94 -1.62
N LYS A 47 -3.85 6.44 -2.64
CA LYS A 47 -3.48 6.69 -4.05
C LYS A 47 -3.50 8.16 -4.45
N LYS A 48 -4.36 8.96 -3.83
CA LYS A 48 -4.33 10.42 -4.04
C LYS A 48 -3.08 11.05 -3.43
N ILE A 49 -2.68 10.62 -2.22
CA ILE A 49 -1.42 11.05 -1.60
C ILE A 49 -0.25 10.75 -2.54
N VAL A 50 -0.09 9.50 -2.96
CA VAL A 50 0.99 9.07 -3.86
C VAL A 50 1.03 9.91 -5.14
N ARG A 51 -0.13 10.23 -5.72
CA ARG A 51 -0.20 11.09 -6.93
C ARG A 51 0.24 12.53 -6.68
N THR A 52 0.05 13.07 -5.46
CA THR A 52 0.51 14.42 -5.13
C THR A 52 2.03 14.49 -4.93
N LEU A 53 2.68 13.34 -4.70
CA LEU A 53 4.12 13.22 -4.45
C LEU A 53 4.94 13.13 -5.76
N GLY A 54 4.46 13.74 -6.84
CA GLY A 54 5.12 13.71 -8.15
C GLY A 54 6.42 14.51 -8.20
N ASN A 55 7.02 14.57 -9.38
CA ASN A 55 8.21 15.35 -9.66
C ASN A 55 7.85 16.60 -10.51
N PRO A 56 8.18 17.84 -10.08
CA PRO A 56 8.92 18.18 -8.87
C PRO A 56 8.14 17.92 -7.58
N ILE A 57 8.86 17.65 -6.49
CA ILE A 57 8.25 17.46 -5.17
C ILE A 57 7.52 18.76 -4.79
N PRO A 58 6.20 18.74 -4.53
CA PRO A 58 5.46 19.95 -4.21
C PRO A 58 5.96 20.58 -2.90
N PRO A 59 6.06 21.90 -2.80
CA PRO A 59 6.29 22.54 -1.52
C PRO A 59 5.09 22.26 -0.60
N ASN A 60 5.34 22.03 0.69
CA ASN A 60 4.32 21.78 1.71
C ASN A 60 3.50 20.47 1.51
N ILE A 61 4.18 19.37 1.17
CA ILE A 61 3.56 18.04 0.98
C ILE A 61 2.58 17.71 2.12
N VAL A 62 3.02 17.82 3.37
CA VAL A 62 2.21 17.50 4.56
C VAL A 62 0.89 18.30 4.60
N LYS A 63 0.95 19.59 4.25
CA LYS A 63 -0.26 20.43 4.19
C LYS A 63 -1.19 20.02 3.06
N ASN A 64 -0.63 19.70 1.90
CA ASN A 64 -1.41 19.32 0.72
C ASN A 64 -2.13 17.98 0.93
N ASN A 65 -1.50 17.06 1.65
CA ASN A 65 -2.04 15.71 1.88
C ASN A 65 -2.93 15.62 3.13
N LYS A 66 -3.00 16.67 3.96
CA LYS A 66 -3.74 16.66 5.23
C LYS A 66 -5.16 16.13 5.09
N GLN A 67 -5.93 16.61 4.13
CA GLN A 67 -7.31 16.18 3.89
C GLN A 67 -7.45 14.68 3.57
N TYR A 68 -6.47 14.10 2.90
CA TYR A 68 -6.46 12.68 2.58
C TYR A 68 -6.12 11.84 3.81
N TYR A 69 -5.18 12.29 4.64
CA TYR A 69 -4.90 11.66 5.93
C TYR A 69 -6.09 11.73 6.88
N GLU A 70 -6.78 12.86 6.96
CA GLU A 70 -8.01 12.98 7.74
C GLU A 70 -9.07 11.97 7.28
N THR A 71 -9.24 11.80 5.96
CA THR A 71 -10.14 10.79 5.40
C THR A 71 -9.70 9.38 5.78
N ILE A 72 -8.41 9.04 5.64
CA ILE A 72 -7.86 7.72 5.97
C ILE A 72 -8.09 7.39 7.44
N PHE A 73 -7.73 8.31 8.34
CA PHE A 73 -7.88 8.07 9.78
C PHE A 73 -9.34 8.01 10.22
N ALA A 74 -10.24 8.79 9.61
CA ALA A 74 -11.67 8.67 9.84
C ALA A 74 -12.21 7.28 9.44
N GLN A 75 -11.73 6.72 8.32
CA GLN A 75 -12.11 5.37 7.91
C GLN A 75 -11.56 4.29 8.85
N PHE A 76 -10.30 4.39 9.28
CA PHE A 76 -9.75 3.48 10.29
C PHE A 76 -10.52 3.56 11.61
N SER A 77 -10.87 4.78 12.07
CA SER A 77 -11.66 4.99 13.27
C SER A 77 -13.04 4.34 13.17
N SER A 78 -13.70 4.46 12.00
CA SER A 78 -15.05 3.93 11.79
C SER A 78 -15.14 2.40 11.92
N VAL A 79 -14.04 1.68 11.73
CA VAL A 79 -13.98 0.21 11.82
C VAL A 79 -13.12 -0.29 12.99
N SER A 80 -12.62 0.62 13.84
CA SER A 80 -11.70 0.26 14.91
C SER A 80 -12.33 -0.74 15.89
N ASP A 81 -13.61 -0.58 16.26
CA ASP A 81 -14.30 -1.51 17.15
C ASP A 81 -14.62 -2.86 16.49
N ASP A 82 -14.84 -2.85 15.17
CA ASP A 82 -15.08 -4.08 14.39
C ASP A 82 -13.80 -4.94 14.25
N LEU A 83 -12.62 -4.36 14.48
CA LEU A 83 -11.30 -4.99 14.33
C LEU A 83 -10.63 -5.29 15.69
N GLN A 84 -11.41 -5.60 16.74
CA GLN A 84 -10.86 -5.92 18.05
C GLN A 84 -10.90 -7.43 18.36
N GLY A 85 -9.96 -7.87 19.18
CA GLY A 85 -9.92 -9.25 19.68
C GLY A 85 -9.87 -10.29 18.55
N LEU A 86 -10.72 -11.30 18.59
CA LEU A 86 -10.79 -12.35 17.55
C LEU A 86 -11.20 -11.82 16.18
N ASN A 87 -11.94 -10.71 16.13
CA ASN A 87 -12.35 -10.10 14.87
C ASN A 87 -11.17 -9.47 14.13
N ALA A 88 -10.13 -9.02 14.81
CA ALA A 88 -8.91 -8.55 14.16
C ALA A 88 -8.33 -9.62 13.22
N HIS A 89 -8.24 -10.86 13.69
CA HIS A 89 -7.78 -11.99 12.86
C HIS A 89 -8.81 -12.41 11.80
N ARG A 90 -10.10 -12.44 12.16
CA ARG A 90 -11.17 -12.84 11.25
C ARG A 90 -11.27 -11.93 10.03
N TYR A 91 -11.10 -10.64 10.21
CA TYR A 91 -11.24 -9.62 9.17
C TYR A 91 -9.91 -9.01 8.71
N ALA A 92 -8.77 -9.53 9.16
CA ALA A 92 -7.45 -9.04 8.77
C ALA A 92 -7.32 -8.89 7.24
N ARG A 93 -7.75 -9.90 6.50
CA ARG A 93 -7.68 -9.90 5.02
C ARG A 93 -8.52 -8.81 4.36
N GLN A 94 -9.64 -8.39 4.98
CA GLN A 94 -10.52 -7.37 4.44
C GLN A 94 -9.94 -5.96 4.58
N ILE A 95 -9.19 -5.70 5.64
CA ILE A 95 -8.55 -4.39 5.88
C ILE A 95 -7.13 -4.30 5.29
N SER A 96 -6.46 -5.42 5.09
CA SER A 96 -5.06 -5.52 4.67
C SER A 96 -4.74 -4.67 3.42
N GLY A 97 -5.59 -4.70 2.39
CA GLY A 97 -5.38 -3.89 1.19
C GLY A 97 -5.31 -2.38 1.49
N GLY A 98 -6.19 -1.88 2.36
CA GLY A 98 -6.16 -0.50 2.83
C GLY A 98 -4.90 -0.18 3.64
N CYS A 99 -4.48 -1.09 4.52
CA CYS A 99 -3.27 -0.94 5.32
C CYS A 99 -2.00 -0.88 4.45
N GLN A 100 -1.89 -1.75 3.45
CA GLN A 100 -0.73 -1.76 2.53
C GLN A 100 -0.65 -0.48 1.70
N GLU A 101 -1.75 -0.02 1.12
CA GLU A 101 -1.78 1.21 0.34
C GLU A 101 -1.51 2.46 1.22
N TRP A 102 -2.00 2.45 2.46
CA TRP A 102 -1.65 3.50 3.42
C TRP A 102 -0.15 3.48 3.75
N MET A 103 0.42 2.30 4.00
CA MET A 103 1.85 2.13 4.25
C MET A 103 2.72 2.57 3.07
N GLU A 104 2.31 2.26 1.83
CA GLU A 104 2.96 2.76 0.61
C GLU A 104 3.01 4.29 0.62
N ALA A 105 1.85 4.95 0.84
CA ALA A 105 1.74 6.39 0.82
C ALA A 105 2.56 7.07 1.93
N VAL A 106 2.47 6.58 3.16
CA VAL A 106 3.22 7.11 4.32
C VAL A 106 4.71 6.93 4.13
N SER A 107 5.15 5.74 3.71
CA SER A 107 6.57 5.44 3.51
C SER A 107 7.16 6.26 2.38
N PHE A 108 6.43 6.46 1.30
CA PHE A 108 6.87 7.27 0.18
C PHE A 108 6.98 8.75 0.56
N GLU A 109 5.97 9.31 1.23
CA GLU A 109 6.02 10.69 1.73
C GLU A 109 7.15 10.89 2.74
N HIS A 110 7.32 9.96 3.68
CA HIS A 110 8.41 9.99 4.66
C HIS A 110 9.77 9.94 3.98
N TYR A 111 9.95 9.05 3.01
CA TYR A 111 11.21 8.94 2.26
C TYR A 111 11.54 10.23 1.49
N LEU A 112 10.58 10.83 0.80
CA LEU A 112 10.81 12.08 0.06
C LEU A 112 11.13 13.27 0.96
N THR A 113 10.69 13.24 2.22
CA THR A 113 10.91 14.34 3.18
C THR A 113 12.14 14.16 4.06
N THR A 114 12.52 12.91 4.38
CA THR A 114 13.56 12.60 5.35
C THR A 114 14.73 11.80 4.79
N ALA A 115 14.59 11.28 3.58
CA ALA A 115 15.52 10.33 2.97
C ALA A 115 15.72 9.06 3.82
N SER A 116 14.70 8.63 4.57
CA SER A 116 14.72 7.42 5.40
C SER A 116 13.41 6.65 5.28
N ILE A 117 13.42 5.39 5.66
CA ILE A 117 12.21 4.57 5.73
C ILE A 117 11.59 4.76 7.12
N VAL A 118 10.27 4.96 7.17
CA VAL A 118 9.54 5.00 8.43
C VAL A 118 9.65 3.65 9.13
N SER A 119 9.95 3.62 10.43
CA SER A 119 10.03 2.37 11.18
C SER A 119 8.65 1.74 11.37
N TYR A 120 8.62 0.42 11.61
CA TYR A 120 7.36 -0.26 11.93
C TYR A 120 6.71 0.34 13.18
N GLU A 121 7.51 0.61 14.20
CA GLU A 121 7.06 1.18 15.46
C GLU A 121 6.43 2.57 15.26
N ASP A 122 7.09 3.45 14.49
CA ASP A 122 6.57 4.78 14.20
C ASP A 122 5.29 4.72 13.37
N ALA A 123 5.23 3.85 12.37
CA ALA A 123 4.04 3.65 11.56
C ALA A 123 2.88 3.10 12.40
N ALA A 124 3.13 2.12 13.26
CA ALA A 124 2.12 1.56 14.14
C ALA A 124 1.61 2.59 15.18
N ILE A 125 2.50 3.42 15.72
CA ILE A 125 2.14 4.52 16.61
C ILE A 125 1.31 5.57 15.86
N LEU A 126 1.71 5.94 14.64
CA LEU A 126 1.00 6.90 13.81
C LEU A 126 -0.42 6.44 13.51
N LEU A 127 -0.60 5.16 13.15
CA LEU A 127 -1.91 4.58 12.90
C LEU A 127 -2.77 4.58 14.16
N ARG A 128 -2.23 4.09 15.27
CA ARG A 128 -2.96 3.98 16.55
C ARG A 128 -3.34 5.35 17.12
N LYS A 129 -2.43 6.33 17.07
CA LYS A 129 -2.64 7.66 17.64
C LYS A 129 -3.72 8.45 16.88
N ASN A 130 -3.83 8.26 15.59
CA ASN A 130 -4.75 9.02 14.74
C ASN A 130 -6.06 8.27 14.45
N SER A 131 -6.19 7.01 14.89
CA SER A 131 -7.45 6.27 14.86
C SER A 131 -8.15 6.45 16.20
N GLU A 132 -9.31 7.09 16.20
CA GLU A 132 -10.14 7.22 17.40
C GLU A 132 -10.60 5.84 17.91
N GLY A 133 -11.01 5.77 19.18
CA GLY A 133 -11.42 4.53 19.81
C GLY A 133 -10.25 3.64 20.23
N ARG A 134 -10.35 2.34 19.98
CA ARG A 134 -9.30 1.36 20.34
C ARG A 134 -8.15 1.31 19.36
N GLY A 135 -8.27 2.00 18.23
CA GLY A 135 -7.30 2.00 17.13
C GLY A 135 -7.32 0.72 16.30
N VAL A 136 -6.64 0.77 15.17
CA VAL A 136 -6.41 -0.39 14.30
C VAL A 136 -4.95 -0.79 14.45
N GLU A 137 -4.70 -2.09 14.55
CA GLU A 137 -3.35 -2.63 14.65
C GLU A 137 -2.74 -2.87 13.27
N LEU A 138 -1.56 -2.32 13.04
CA LEU A 138 -0.81 -2.55 11.82
C LEU A 138 -0.12 -3.93 11.92
N SER A 139 -0.39 -4.83 10.99
CA SER A 139 0.35 -6.08 10.91
C SER A 139 1.76 -5.88 10.35
N LEU A 140 2.72 -6.68 10.80
CA LEU A 140 4.07 -6.67 10.24
C LEU A 140 4.07 -7.05 8.75
N GLU A 141 3.15 -7.94 8.35
CA GLU A 141 2.97 -8.35 6.96
C GLU A 141 2.56 -7.15 6.09
N ASP A 142 1.54 -6.38 6.51
CA ASP A 142 1.08 -5.22 5.76
C ASP A 142 2.12 -4.10 5.70
N TYR A 143 2.89 -3.91 6.78
CA TYR A 143 4.02 -2.99 6.77
C TYR A 143 5.06 -3.39 5.71
N ILE A 144 5.53 -4.64 5.72
CA ILE A 144 6.54 -5.13 4.77
C ILE A 144 6.02 -5.06 3.33
N LEU A 145 4.78 -5.51 3.09
CA LEU A 145 4.19 -5.48 1.75
C LEU A 145 3.99 -4.05 1.23
N GLY A 146 3.62 -3.11 2.11
CA GLY A 146 3.56 -1.68 1.76
C GLY A 146 4.92 -1.06 1.45
N ILE A 147 5.99 -1.47 2.16
CA ILE A 147 7.36 -1.06 1.81
C ILE A 147 7.76 -1.58 0.42
N PHE A 148 7.40 -2.81 0.07
CA PHE A 148 7.61 -3.30 -1.30
C PHE A 148 6.89 -2.45 -2.34
N ASP A 149 5.63 -2.07 -2.12
CA ASP A 149 4.87 -1.25 -3.06
C ASP A 149 5.49 0.14 -3.22
N MET A 150 5.94 0.76 -2.14
CA MET A 150 6.67 2.03 -2.15
C MET A 150 7.91 1.98 -3.07
N THR A 151 8.59 0.84 -3.22
CA THR A 151 9.74 0.73 -4.13
C THR A 151 9.36 0.94 -5.60
N GLY A 152 8.14 0.57 -5.99
CA GLY A 152 7.58 0.86 -7.31
C GLY A 152 7.40 2.35 -7.54
N GLU A 153 6.96 3.08 -6.52
CA GLU A 153 6.82 4.53 -6.58
C GLU A 153 8.18 5.24 -6.59
N LEU A 154 9.17 4.73 -5.86
CA LEU A 154 10.56 5.22 -5.95
C LEU A 154 11.14 5.05 -7.35
N MET A 155 10.91 3.90 -8.00
CA MET A 155 11.30 3.68 -9.39
C MET A 155 10.65 4.72 -10.31
N ARG A 156 9.33 4.91 -10.20
CA ARG A 156 8.59 5.88 -11.00
C ARG A 156 9.12 7.30 -10.79
N PHE A 157 9.34 7.69 -9.54
CA PHE A 157 9.91 8.98 -9.17
C PHE A 157 11.31 9.18 -9.78
N ALA A 158 12.20 8.19 -9.65
CA ALA A 158 13.55 8.24 -10.20
C ALA A 158 13.55 8.39 -11.73
N ILE A 159 12.77 7.58 -12.44
CA ILE A 159 12.67 7.63 -13.91
C ILE A 159 12.08 8.96 -14.38
N THR A 160 11.01 9.43 -13.75
CA THR A 160 10.40 10.72 -14.11
C THR A 160 11.36 11.87 -13.84
N SER A 161 12.09 11.85 -12.72
CA SER A 161 13.10 12.85 -12.39
C SER A 161 14.22 12.88 -13.44
N MET A 162 14.75 11.73 -13.82
CA MET A 162 15.77 11.64 -14.87
C MET A 162 15.26 12.18 -16.21
N ALA A 163 14.01 11.88 -16.57
CA ALA A 163 13.40 12.37 -17.80
C ALA A 163 13.19 13.89 -17.83
N THR A 164 12.82 14.48 -16.69
CA THR A 164 12.47 15.91 -16.59
C THR A 164 13.66 16.80 -16.28
N SER A 165 14.55 16.38 -15.37
CA SER A 165 15.70 17.16 -14.91
C SER A 165 17.03 16.77 -15.57
N GLY A 166 17.06 15.62 -16.26
CA GLY A 166 18.30 15.09 -16.82
C GLY A 166 19.30 14.56 -15.77
N ALA A 167 18.83 14.30 -14.56
CA ALA A 167 19.65 13.82 -13.45
C ALA A 167 18.89 12.85 -12.55
N LEU A 168 19.61 11.90 -11.96
CA LEU A 168 19.06 11.08 -10.88
C LEU A 168 18.82 11.97 -9.65
N PRO A 169 17.63 11.87 -9.00
CA PRO A 169 17.38 12.70 -7.82
C PRO A 169 18.39 12.42 -6.72
N GLY A 170 19.14 13.47 -6.33
CA GLY A 170 19.90 13.50 -5.09
C GLY A 170 18.95 13.79 -3.92
N LEU A 171 19.20 13.15 -2.79
CA LEU A 171 18.47 13.43 -1.56
C LEU A 171 19.27 14.41 -0.73
N SER A 172 18.60 15.48 -0.25
CA SER A 172 19.24 16.50 0.60
C SER A 172 19.90 15.81 1.79
N GLN A 173 21.19 16.03 1.97
CA GLN A 173 21.97 15.39 3.01
C GLN A 173 22.14 16.33 4.19
N GLY A 174 22.09 15.77 5.39
CA GLY A 174 22.60 16.44 6.57
C GLY A 174 24.12 16.66 6.49
N PRO A 175 24.71 17.53 7.33
CA PRO A 175 26.10 18.03 7.22
C PRO A 175 27.23 17.00 7.32
N ASN A 176 26.92 15.67 7.45
CA ASN A 176 27.90 14.61 7.70
C ASN A 176 27.93 13.48 6.66
N ALA A 177 27.32 13.61 5.50
CA ALA A 177 27.26 12.51 4.52
C ALA A 177 28.40 12.63 3.48
N GLY A 178 29.43 11.84 3.67
CA GLY A 178 30.58 11.72 2.77
C GLY A 178 30.33 10.85 1.53
N GLY A 179 29.36 11.20 0.69
CA GLY A 179 29.06 10.53 -0.56
C GLY A 179 27.77 11.02 -1.18
N GLU A 180 27.64 11.02 -2.51
CA GLU A 180 26.39 11.35 -3.20
C GLU A 180 25.35 10.26 -2.94
N ARG A 181 24.51 10.46 -1.92
CA ARG A 181 23.36 9.62 -1.67
C ARG A 181 22.29 9.92 -2.71
N ASN A 182 21.79 8.89 -3.38
CA ASN A 182 20.76 9.02 -4.40
C ASN A 182 19.74 7.89 -4.29
N VAL A 183 18.59 8.10 -4.91
CA VAL A 183 17.46 7.14 -4.88
C VAL A 183 17.88 5.73 -5.33
N LEU A 184 18.77 5.59 -6.32
CA LEU A 184 19.19 4.27 -6.80
C LEU A 184 20.00 3.51 -5.75
N ASN A 185 20.91 4.19 -5.06
CA ASN A 185 21.70 3.56 -3.99
C ASN A 185 20.79 3.11 -2.84
N ASP A 186 19.79 3.94 -2.49
CA ASP A 186 18.81 3.57 -1.46
C ASP A 186 17.92 2.40 -1.90
N MET A 187 17.48 2.36 -3.17
CA MET A 187 16.73 1.23 -3.71
C MET A 187 17.53 -0.07 -3.70
N ARG A 188 18.84 -0.01 -4.00
CA ARG A 188 19.74 -1.17 -3.91
C ARG A 188 19.93 -1.65 -2.47
N ALA A 189 20.12 -0.72 -1.53
CA ALA A 189 20.24 -1.05 -0.11
C ALA A 189 18.95 -1.68 0.42
N LEU A 190 17.79 -1.10 0.06
CA LEU A 190 16.48 -1.62 0.44
C LEU A 190 16.22 -3.00 -0.18
N ARG A 191 16.57 -3.21 -1.44
CA ARG A 191 16.52 -4.52 -2.09
C ARG A 191 17.34 -5.55 -1.32
N SER A 192 18.59 -5.24 -0.99
CA SER A 192 19.45 -6.16 -0.23
C SER A 192 18.87 -6.49 1.15
N ALA A 193 18.29 -5.50 1.84
CA ALA A 193 17.65 -5.72 3.13
C ALA A 193 16.40 -6.60 3.02
N LEU A 194 15.56 -6.36 2.01
CA LEU A 194 14.35 -7.15 1.77
C LEU A 194 14.66 -8.57 1.27
N GLU A 195 15.72 -8.77 0.48
CA GLU A 195 16.20 -10.10 0.06
C GLU A 195 16.72 -10.93 1.25
N ALA A 196 17.18 -10.29 2.31
CA ALA A 196 17.60 -10.98 3.53
C ALA A 196 16.43 -11.42 4.44
N LEU A 197 15.19 -10.98 4.15
CA LEU A 197 14.01 -11.37 4.92
C LEU A 197 13.68 -12.84 4.72
N HIS A 198 13.48 -13.55 5.83
CA HIS A 198 12.98 -14.90 5.81
C HIS A 198 11.47 -14.92 6.05
N ALA A 199 10.69 -14.93 4.96
CA ALA A 199 9.24 -14.87 5.02
C ALA A 199 8.57 -16.21 5.44
N GLY A 200 9.34 -17.24 5.73
CA GLY A 200 8.81 -18.56 6.11
C GLY A 200 8.10 -19.25 4.94
N ASN A 201 7.04 -19.99 5.26
CA ASN A 201 6.20 -20.70 4.30
C ASN A 201 4.75 -20.25 4.45
N GLY A 202 4.03 -20.09 3.36
CA GLY A 202 2.60 -19.76 3.39
C GLY A 202 2.20 -18.62 2.42
N PRO A 203 1.01 -18.05 2.62
CA PRO A 203 0.50 -16.98 1.75
C PRO A 203 1.41 -15.75 1.73
N PHE A 204 1.87 -15.30 2.89
CA PHE A 204 2.79 -14.16 3.01
C PHE A 204 4.09 -14.38 2.22
N ALA A 205 4.72 -15.54 2.35
CA ALA A 205 5.94 -15.86 1.59
C ALA A 205 5.73 -15.82 0.07
N LYS A 206 4.55 -16.25 -0.40
CA LYS A 206 4.18 -16.15 -1.83
C LYS A 206 4.04 -14.71 -2.29
N ASP A 207 3.45 -13.87 -1.47
CA ASP A 207 3.26 -12.45 -1.81
C ASP A 207 4.59 -11.69 -1.76
N VAL A 208 5.44 -11.97 -0.77
CA VAL A 208 6.83 -11.47 -0.70
C VAL A 208 7.61 -11.90 -1.95
N GLY A 209 7.52 -13.17 -2.37
CA GLY A 209 8.19 -13.65 -3.58
C GLY A 209 7.79 -12.86 -4.84
N LYS A 210 6.49 -12.67 -5.07
CA LYS A 210 5.99 -11.88 -6.21
C LYS A 210 6.45 -10.42 -6.15
N LYS A 211 6.36 -9.78 -4.99
CA LYS A 211 6.77 -8.38 -4.81
C LYS A 211 8.29 -8.23 -4.93
N MET A 212 9.07 -9.23 -4.53
CA MET A 212 10.52 -9.25 -4.71
C MET A 212 10.90 -9.23 -6.19
N ASP A 213 10.23 -10.01 -7.03
CA ASP A 213 10.49 -10.01 -8.48
C ASP A 213 10.15 -8.64 -9.10
N VAL A 214 9.05 -8.01 -8.68
CA VAL A 214 8.71 -6.64 -9.09
C VAL A 214 9.76 -5.64 -8.64
N MET A 215 10.24 -5.75 -7.40
CA MET A 215 11.28 -4.87 -6.88
C MET A 215 12.60 -5.01 -7.63
N ARG A 216 13.06 -6.23 -7.91
CA ARG A 216 14.25 -6.48 -8.73
C ARG A 216 14.13 -5.80 -10.09
N SER A 217 13.00 -6.02 -10.77
CA SER A 217 12.69 -5.36 -12.04
C SER A 217 12.67 -3.83 -11.91
N SER A 218 12.19 -3.28 -10.81
CA SER A 218 12.15 -1.84 -10.56
C SER A 218 13.56 -1.25 -10.44
N VAL A 219 14.45 -1.90 -9.68
CA VAL A 219 15.86 -1.47 -9.58
C VAL A 219 16.54 -1.52 -10.95
N GLU A 220 16.39 -2.62 -11.69
CA GLU A 220 16.97 -2.75 -13.03
C GLU A 220 16.49 -1.69 -14.01
N LYS A 221 15.21 -1.30 -13.95
CA LYS A 221 14.67 -0.23 -14.79
C LYS A 221 15.32 1.12 -14.49
N VAL A 222 15.54 1.44 -13.20
CA VAL A 222 16.24 2.67 -12.82
C VAL A 222 17.70 2.63 -13.29
N GLU A 223 18.38 1.50 -13.12
CA GLU A 223 19.76 1.31 -13.59
C GLU A 223 19.90 1.49 -15.11
N LYS A 224 19.01 0.85 -15.88
CA LYS A 224 18.97 0.98 -17.36
C LYS A 224 18.68 2.41 -17.79
N SER A 225 17.77 3.10 -17.10
CA SER A 225 17.43 4.49 -17.39
C SER A 225 18.60 5.41 -17.10
N LEU A 226 19.29 5.21 -15.97
CA LEU A 226 20.49 5.98 -15.62
C LEU A 226 21.63 5.72 -16.61
N TYR A 227 21.86 4.47 -16.97
CA TYR A 227 22.85 4.12 -17.99
C TYR A 227 22.54 4.82 -19.32
N GLY A 228 21.30 4.77 -19.80
CA GLY A 228 20.87 5.49 -20.99
C GLY A 228 21.07 7.00 -20.90
N LEU A 229 20.84 7.59 -19.72
CA LEU A 229 21.06 9.01 -19.47
C LEU A 229 22.56 9.38 -19.54
N VAL A 230 23.42 8.59 -18.91
CA VAL A 230 24.87 8.85 -18.87
C VAL A 230 25.51 8.66 -20.23
N VAL A 231 25.16 7.58 -20.94
CA VAL A 231 25.81 7.21 -22.23
C VAL A 231 25.26 8.04 -23.39
N ARG A 232 23.96 8.41 -23.37
CA ARG A 232 23.28 9.09 -24.48
C ARG A 232 22.78 10.49 -24.14
N GLY A 233 22.89 10.90 -22.89
CA GLY A 233 22.32 12.16 -22.40
C GLY A 233 22.92 13.40 -23.04
N ALA A 234 24.17 13.32 -23.54
CA ALA A 234 24.81 14.42 -24.28
C ALA A 234 24.23 14.62 -25.70
N GLU A 235 23.53 13.62 -26.25
CA GLU A 235 23.04 13.60 -27.64
C GLU A 235 21.54 13.87 -27.76
N ARG A 236 20.80 13.98 -26.65
CA ARG A 236 19.33 14.02 -26.69
C ARG A 236 18.72 15.27 -26.05
N PRO A 237 17.62 15.80 -26.59
CA PRO A 237 16.96 16.98 -26.04
C PRO A 237 16.36 16.67 -24.65
N LYS A 238 16.27 17.70 -23.78
CA LYS A 238 15.61 17.61 -22.47
C LYS A 238 14.16 17.13 -22.63
N GLY A 239 13.77 16.15 -21.81
CA GLY A 239 12.42 15.57 -21.85
C GLY A 239 12.27 14.28 -22.65
N TRP A 240 13.35 13.77 -23.23
CA TRP A 240 13.31 12.47 -23.88
C TRP A 240 13.24 11.34 -22.85
N MET A 241 12.24 10.46 -23.01
CA MET A 241 12.10 9.25 -22.20
C MET A 241 12.61 8.04 -22.99
N PRO A 242 13.38 7.12 -22.35
CA PRO A 242 13.73 5.86 -23.00
C PRO A 242 12.45 5.09 -23.36
N ASP A 243 12.40 4.50 -24.56
CA ASP A 243 11.35 3.55 -24.88
C ASP A 243 11.40 2.42 -23.85
N THR A 244 10.38 2.32 -23.02
CA THR A 244 10.14 1.10 -22.27
C THR A 244 9.80 0.05 -23.30
N GLU A 245 10.67 -0.94 -23.51
CA GLU A 245 10.40 -2.06 -24.38
C GLU A 245 9.00 -2.60 -24.07
N THR A 246 8.06 -2.27 -24.96
CA THR A 246 6.80 -2.95 -25.06
C THR A 246 7.13 -4.40 -25.32
N THR A 247 6.86 -5.26 -24.36
CA THR A 247 6.88 -6.72 -24.46
C THR A 247 6.33 -7.08 -25.85
N SER A 248 7.16 -7.64 -26.70
CA SER A 248 6.83 -8.10 -28.03
C SER A 248 5.53 -8.92 -27.99
N ARG A 249 4.51 -8.36 -28.57
CA ARG A 249 3.27 -9.05 -28.90
C ARG A 249 3.68 -10.18 -29.85
N ALA A 250 3.63 -11.41 -29.37
CA ALA A 250 3.77 -12.59 -30.21
C ALA A 250 2.71 -12.50 -31.31
N VAL A 251 3.17 -12.31 -32.53
CA VAL A 251 2.36 -12.45 -33.75
C VAL A 251 2.02 -13.93 -33.83
N ALA A 252 0.77 -14.29 -33.57
CA ALA A 252 0.23 -15.58 -33.96
C ALA A 252 0.20 -15.59 -35.46
N VAL A 253 1.04 -16.41 -36.04
CA VAL A 253 0.97 -16.78 -37.48
C VAL A 253 -0.04 -17.91 -37.59
N ASP A 254 -1.22 -17.57 -38.10
CA ASP A 254 -2.16 -18.55 -38.62
C ASP A 254 -1.53 -19.27 -39.83
N SER A 255 -1.55 -20.58 -39.78
CA SER A 255 -1.41 -21.47 -40.92
C SER A 255 -2.32 -22.66 -40.73
#